data_b982f7a14205ad2ed9074392aad74364
#
_entry.id   b982f7a14205ad2ed9074392aad74364
#
_cell.length_a   1.000
_cell.length_b   1.000
_cell.length_c   1.000
_cell.angle_alpha   90.00
_cell.angle_beta   90.00
_cell.angle_gamma   90.00
#
_symmetry.space_group_name_H-M   'P 1'
#
loop_
_entity.id
_entity.type
_entity.pdbx_description
1 polymer ?
#
loop_
_entity_poly.entity_id
_entity_poly.type
_entity_poly.pdbx_seq_one_letter_code
_entity_poly.pdbx_strand_id
1 'polypeptide(L)'
;MKKALLTLTLMLVASVTTFAQTTKDVVYLKDGNVIRGQLVEIIPDKQVKIKTADGSLFVYNTNDVARIENAEIAKKEKKSEDEPTFNGLKKIARGFKGFVEGSFSASLDGSSYHREGLSVSLGSQILPQLFVGGGIGFEYFGKPNTVTVPIYLDIRTNFINGPISPFIGTKFGYTFGRDIQGFYFNPMLGCRFGLTNKLALHAAIGYALIYDVYISETYNYGQSNEYYYNVDFDGTPTSAIKIQFGFEF
;
A
#
# COMPACT_ATOMS: atom_id res chain seq x y z
N MET A 1 -25.58 2.94 -15.41
CA MET A 1 -24.55 3.23 -14.39
C MET A 1 -23.82 1.97 -13.90
N LYS A 2 -24.48 0.86 -13.50
CA LYS A 2 -23.79 -0.37 -13.03
C LYS A 2 -22.82 -1.01 -14.04
N LYS A 3 -23.14 -0.97 -15.35
CA LYS A 3 -22.29 -1.53 -16.43
C LYS A 3 -21.04 -0.68 -16.69
N ALA A 4 -21.11 0.65 -16.53
CA ALA A 4 -19.98 1.56 -16.70
C ALA A 4 -18.96 1.45 -15.53
N LEU A 5 -19.47 1.19 -14.32
CA LEU A 5 -18.61 0.98 -13.15
C LEU A 5 -17.82 -0.34 -13.26
N LEU A 6 -18.47 -1.40 -13.78
CA LEU A 6 -17.83 -2.70 -13.99
C LEU A 6 -16.73 -2.65 -15.05
N THR A 7 -16.95 -1.90 -16.14
CA THR A 7 -15.94 -1.71 -17.21
C THR A 7 -14.78 -0.86 -16.73
N LEU A 8 -15.00 0.14 -15.89
CA LEU A 8 -13.93 0.97 -15.31
C LEU A 8 -13.07 0.16 -14.35
N THR A 9 -13.68 -0.70 -13.54
CA THR A 9 -12.96 -1.60 -12.62
C THR A 9 -12.14 -2.63 -13.41
N LEU A 10 -12.67 -3.17 -14.50
CA LEU A 10 -11.94 -4.13 -15.34
C LEU A 10 -10.78 -3.49 -16.09
N MET A 11 -10.90 -2.24 -16.53
CA MET A 11 -9.80 -1.47 -17.13
C MET A 11 -8.70 -1.12 -16.11
N LEU A 12 -9.06 -0.85 -14.86
CA LEU A 12 -8.08 -0.57 -13.81
C LEU A 12 -7.25 -1.82 -13.45
N VAL A 13 -7.87 -3.00 -13.49
CA VAL A 13 -7.18 -4.28 -13.23
C VAL A 13 -6.28 -4.68 -14.41
N ALA A 14 -6.66 -4.36 -15.64
CA ALA A 14 -5.88 -4.67 -16.85
C ALA A 14 -4.60 -3.80 -17.00
N SER A 15 -4.52 -2.64 -16.34
CA SER A 15 -3.36 -1.76 -16.43
C SER A 15 -2.18 -2.15 -15.51
N VAL A 16 -2.34 -3.18 -14.67
CA VAL A 16 -1.28 -3.65 -13.76
C VAL A 16 -0.37 -4.72 -14.39
N THR A 17 -0.69 -5.21 -15.57
CA THR A 17 0.11 -6.24 -16.23
C THR A 17 0.83 -5.66 -17.43
N THR A 18 2.09 -5.29 -17.29
CA THR A 18 3.22 -5.52 -18.20
C THR A 18 4.38 -4.58 -17.91
N PHE A 19 5.07 -4.80 -16.81
CA PHE A 19 6.50 -4.56 -16.85
C PHE A 19 7.16 -5.91 -17.12
N ALA A 20 7.35 -6.24 -18.38
CA ALA A 20 8.27 -7.27 -18.79
C ALA A 20 9.67 -6.82 -18.35
N GLN A 21 10.14 -7.34 -17.22
CA GLN A 21 11.51 -7.15 -16.79
C GLN A 21 12.37 -7.95 -17.77
N THR A 22 13.04 -7.25 -18.68
CA THR A 22 14.12 -7.82 -19.47
C THR A 22 15.25 -8.15 -18.51
N THR A 23 15.39 -9.41 -18.16
CA THR A 23 16.52 -9.96 -17.43
C THR A 23 17.78 -9.64 -18.21
N LYS A 24 18.67 -8.87 -17.62
CA LYS A 24 19.97 -8.54 -18.23
C LYS A 24 21.03 -9.38 -17.54
N ASP A 25 21.54 -10.37 -18.26
CA ASP A 25 22.71 -11.13 -17.83
C ASP A 25 23.97 -10.27 -18.00
N VAL A 26 24.98 -10.55 -17.20
CA VAL A 26 26.27 -9.85 -17.24
C VAL A 26 27.38 -10.88 -17.44
N VAL A 27 28.13 -10.72 -18.50
CA VAL A 27 29.30 -11.55 -18.80
C VAL A 27 30.57 -10.73 -18.55
N TYR A 28 31.41 -11.20 -17.64
CA TYR A 28 32.71 -10.63 -17.33
C TYR A 28 33.78 -11.39 -18.11
N LEU A 29 34.57 -10.69 -18.91
CA LEU A 29 35.66 -11.25 -19.65
C LEU A 29 36.98 -11.16 -18.86
N LYS A 30 37.94 -12.04 -19.16
CA LYS A 30 39.26 -12.06 -18.49
C LYS A 30 40.10 -10.83 -18.78
N ASP A 31 39.82 -10.13 -19.90
CA ASP A 31 40.44 -8.87 -20.29
C ASP A 31 39.93 -7.64 -19.53
N GLY A 32 38.94 -7.83 -18.63
CA GLY A 32 38.32 -6.78 -17.85
C GLY A 32 37.06 -6.18 -18.48
N ASN A 33 36.71 -6.56 -19.70
CA ASN A 33 35.48 -6.08 -20.34
C ASN A 33 34.24 -6.70 -19.70
N VAL A 34 33.14 -5.91 -19.67
CA VAL A 34 31.82 -6.31 -19.07
C VAL A 34 30.72 -6.11 -20.10
N ILE A 35 30.10 -7.21 -20.52
CA ILE A 35 29.03 -7.19 -21.51
C ILE A 35 27.69 -7.43 -20.79
N ARG A 36 26.71 -6.55 -21.05
CA ARG A 36 25.36 -6.65 -20.49
C ARG A 36 24.35 -6.94 -21.59
N GLY A 37 23.57 -7.99 -21.42
CA GLY A 37 22.58 -8.40 -22.40
C GLY A 37 21.74 -9.56 -21.91
N GLN A 38 21.09 -10.23 -22.85
CA GLN A 38 20.38 -11.48 -22.62
C GLN A 38 21.27 -12.63 -23.07
N LEU A 39 21.53 -13.57 -22.19
CA LEU A 39 22.24 -14.79 -22.55
C LEU A 39 21.36 -15.62 -23.49
N VAL A 40 21.89 -15.91 -24.70
CA VAL A 40 21.16 -16.66 -25.73
C VAL A 40 21.51 -18.13 -25.67
N GLU A 41 22.80 -18.42 -25.50
CA GLU A 41 23.30 -19.80 -25.53
C GLU A 41 24.63 -19.91 -24.76
N ILE A 42 24.80 -21.00 -24.04
CA ILE A 42 26.10 -21.42 -23.48
C ILE A 42 26.39 -22.82 -24.00
N ILE A 43 27.51 -22.96 -24.69
CA ILE A 43 28.07 -24.27 -25.05
C ILE A 43 29.30 -24.49 -24.16
N PRO A 44 29.22 -25.42 -23.18
CA PRO A 44 30.36 -25.69 -22.29
C PRO A 44 31.62 -25.94 -23.07
N ASP A 45 32.73 -25.39 -22.59
CA ASP A 45 34.08 -25.48 -23.17
C ASP A 45 34.24 -24.99 -24.62
N LYS A 46 33.22 -24.30 -25.16
CA LYS A 46 33.26 -23.77 -26.53
C LYS A 46 32.98 -22.27 -26.57
N GLN A 47 31.71 -21.86 -26.38
CA GLN A 47 31.29 -20.49 -26.61
C GLN A 47 30.10 -20.04 -25.74
N VAL A 48 30.04 -18.75 -25.51
CA VAL A 48 28.94 -18.04 -24.87
C VAL A 48 28.39 -17.00 -25.83
N LYS A 49 27.08 -17.01 -26.09
CA LYS A 49 26.40 -16.01 -26.94
C LYS A 49 25.53 -15.09 -26.06
N ILE A 50 25.76 -13.80 -26.18
CA ILE A 50 25.00 -12.77 -25.48
C ILE A 50 24.43 -11.75 -26.46
N LYS A 51 23.17 -11.42 -26.34
CA LYS A 51 22.50 -10.39 -27.14
C LYS A 51 22.33 -9.11 -26.30
N THR A 52 22.92 -8.03 -26.74
CA THR A 52 22.85 -6.71 -26.09
C THR A 52 21.51 -6.01 -26.36
N ALA A 53 21.23 -4.95 -25.62
CA ALA A 53 19.94 -4.22 -25.68
C ALA A 53 19.70 -3.55 -27.05
N ASP A 54 20.76 -3.26 -27.82
CA ASP A 54 20.71 -2.74 -29.18
C ASP A 54 20.47 -3.83 -30.27
N GLY A 55 20.36 -5.10 -29.82
CA GLY A 55 20.10 -6.24 -30.69
C GLY A 55 21.37 -6.92 -31.23
N SER A 56 22.57 -6.43 -30.93
CA SER A 56 23.82 -7.00 -31.35
C SER A 56 24.09 -8.34 -30.68
N LEU A 57 24.58 -9.33 -31.43
CA LEU A 57 24.91 -10.65 -30.91
C LEU A 57 26.46 -10.77 -30.81
N PHE A 58 26.91 -10.97 -29.58
CA PHE A 58 28.33 -11.22 -29.29
C PHE A 58 28.56 -12.69 -28.97
N VAL A 59 29.67 -13.23 -29.51
CA VAL A 59 30.07 -14.61 -29.28
C VAL A 59 31.49 -14.58 -28.71
N TYR A 60 31.65 -15.15 -27.51
CA TYR A 60 32.94 -15.25 -26.84
C TYR A 60 33.30 -16.71 -26.62
N ASN A 61 34.59 -17.01 -26.64
CA ASN A 61 35.07 -18.32 -26.24
C ASN A 61 34.88 -18.49 -24.74
N THR A 62 34.45 -19.64 -24.27
CA THR A 62 34.26 -19.91 -22.83
C THR A 62 35.55 -19.67 -22.05
N ASN A 63 36.73 -19.91 -22.69
CA ASN A 63 38.03 -19.66 -22.06
C ASN A 63 38.30 -18.16 -21.78
N ASP A 64 37.65 -17.25 -22.50
CA ASP A 64 37.84 -15.80 -22.36
C ASP A 64 36.84 -15.20 -21.32
N VAL A 65 35.88 -16.01 -20.89
CA VAL A 65 34.89 -15.62 -19.88
C VAL A 65 35.45 -15.90 -18.49
N ALA A 66 35.53 -14.86 -17.68
CA ALA A 66 35.91 -14.97 -16.27
C ALA A 66 34.73 -15.40 -15.39
N ARG A 67 33.53 -14.83 -15.65
CA ARG A 67 32.33 -15.06 -14.85
C ARG A 67 31.07 -14.64 -15.63
N ILE A 68 29.99 -15.38 -15.41
CA ILE A 68 28.66 -15.02 -15.89
C ILE A 68 27.77 -14.79 -14.65
N GLU A 69 27.13 -13.62 -14.58
CA GLU A 69 26.16 -13.31 -13.53
C GLU A 69 24.80 -13.07 -14.17
N ASN A 70 23.78 -13.70 -13.61
CA ASN A 70 22.41 -13.31 -13.90
C ASN A 70 22.08 -12.08 -13.05
N ALA A 71 21.75 -10.97 -13.70
CA ALA A 71 21.49 -9.70 -13.01
C ALA A 71 20.35 -9.80 -12.00
N GLU A 72 19.42 -10.75 -12.13
CA GLU A 72 18.41 -11.05 -11.13
C GLU A 72 18.97 -11.83 -9.95
N ILE A 73 19.83 -12.80 -10.19
CA ILE A 73 20.46 -13.60 -9.13
C ILE A 73 21.42 -12.71 -8.34
N ALA A 74 22.29 -11.96 -9.04
CA ALA A 74 23.19 -11.01 -8.39
C ALA A 74 22.46 -9.89 -7.64
N LYS A 75 21.30 -9.44 -8.14
CA LYS A 75 20.45 -8.47 -7.45
C LYS A 75 19.71 -9.08 -6.26
N LYS A 76 19.35 -10.37 -6.34
CA LYS A 76 18.77 -11.13 -5.21
C LYS A 76 19.83 -11.44 -4.15
N GLU A 77 21.05 -11.86 -4.55
CA GLU A 77 22.15 -12.15 -3.63
C GLU A 77 22.63 -10.87 -2.95
N LYS A 78 22.85 -9.77 -3.70
CA LYS A 78 23.19 -8.47 -3.13
C LYS A 78 22.08 -7.90 -2.24
N LYS A 79 20.80 -8.17 -2.59
CA LYS A 79 19.66 -7.75 -1.76
C LYS A 79 19.51 -8.61 -0.51
N SER A 80 19.95 -9.88 -0.54
CA SER A 80 19.99 -10.76 0.64
C SER A 80 21.21 -10.48 1.54
N GLU A 81 22.34 -10.04 0.99
CA GLU A 81 23.52 -9.63 1.77
C GLU A 81 23.35 -8.24 2.40
N ASP A 82 22.65 -7.30 1.72
CA ASP A 82 22.36 -5.95 2.22
C ASP A 82 21.10 -5.86 3.10
N GLU A 83 20.36 -6.94 3.32
CA GLU A 83 19.29 -6.97 4.31
C GLU A 83 19.91 -7.11 5.71
N PRO A 84 20.10 -6.02 6.43
CA PRO A 84 20.75 -6.08 7.71
C PRO A 84 19.86 -6.84 8.69
N THR A 85 20.24 -8.05 9.03
CA THR A 85 19.61 -8.85 10.07
C THR A 85 20.11 -8.39 11.44
N PHE A 86 19.22 -7.89 12.26
CA PHE A 86 19.53 -7.69 13.69
C PHE A 86 19.33 -9.02 14.43
N ASN A 87 20.40 -9.69 14.82
CA ASN A 87 20.37 -11.00 15.48
C ASN A 87 19.54 -12.08 14.74
N GLY A 88 19.61 -12.14 13.41
CA GLY A 88 18.80 -13.06 12.61
C GLY A 88 17.33 -12.67 12.47
N LEU A 89 16.93 -11.53 13.02
CA LEU A 89 15.58 -11.02 13.00
C LEU A 89 15.34 -10.12 11.79
N LYS A 90 14.16 -10.22 11.20
CA LYS A 90 13.83 -9.54 9.94
C LYS A 90 13.59 -8.06 10.16
N LYS A 91 14.28 -7.22 9.40
CA LYS A 91 14.05 -5.77 9.37
C LYS A 91 12.89 -5.41 8.43
N ILE A 92 12.36 -4.22 8.63
CA ILE A 92 11.29 -3.67 7.78
C ILE A 92 11.90 -3.28 6.44
N ALA A 93 11.51 -3.99 5.38
CA ALA A 93 11.99 -3.72 4.03
C ALA A 93 11.35 -2.43 3.46
N ARG A 94 12.13 -1.67 2.68
CA ARG A 94 11.64 -0.53 1.90
C ARG A 94 10.93 -1.02 0.65
N GLY A 95 10.08 -0.19 0.10
CA GLY A 95 9.40 -0.43 -1.18
C GLY A 95 7.89 -0.47 -1.05
N PHE A 96 7.23 -1.00 -2.06
CA PHE A 96 5.78 -1.11 -2.10
C PHE A 96 5.27 -2.01 -0.98
N LYS A 97 4.21 -1.56 -0.32
CA LYS A 97 3.51 -2.29 0.74
C LYS A 97 2.02 -2.08 0.65
N GLY A 98 1.29 -3.11 1.09
CA GLY A 98 -0.14 -3.06 1.27
C GLY A 98 -0.54 -3.55 2.65
N PHE A 99 -1.68 -3.05 3.11
CA PHE A 99 -2.34 -3.46 4.35
C PHE A 99 -3.78 -3.86 4.05
N VAL A 100 -4.20 -4.99 4.62
CA VAL A 100 -5.61 -5.39 4.66
C VAL A 100 -5.99 -5.52 6.12
N GLU A 101 -7.00 -4.78 6.56
CA GLU A 101 -7.35 -4.63 7.96
C GLU A 101 -8.84 -4.84 8.21
N GLY A 102 -9.16 -5.66 9.20
CA GLY A 102 -10.46 -5.71 9.85
C GLY A 102 -10.50 -4.80 11.08
N SER A 103 -11.61 -4.18 11.35
CA SER A 103 -11.77 -3.30 12.51
C SER A 103 -13.12 -3.43 13.18
N PHE A 104 -13.10 -3.16 14.48
CA PHE A 104 -14.28 -3.00 15.31
C PHE A 104 -14.16 -1.68 16.08
N SER A 105 -15.25 -0.91 16.11
CA SER A 105 -15.29 0.38 16.81
C SER A 105 -16.46 0.45 17.79
N ALA A 106 -16.18 0.91 18.99
CA ALA A 106 -17.18 1.19 20.02
C ALA A 106 -17.36 2.71 20.16
N SER A 107 -18.58 3.17 20.03
CA SER A 107 -18.94 4.59 20.12
C SER A 107 -18.64 5.18 21.50
N LEU A 108 -18.18 6.43 21.52
CA LEU A 108 -17.92 7.22 22.74
C LEU A 108 -18.96 8.31 22.99
N ASP A 109 -19.81 8.60 22.02
CA ASP A 109 -20.80 9.69 22.07
C ASP A 109 -22.12 9.29 22.74
N GLY A 110 -22.15 8.13 23.42
CA GLY A 110 -23.36 7.60 24.07
C GLY A 110 -24.37 6.97 23.11
N SER A 111 -24.12 7.05 21.81
CA SER A 111 -24.86 6.30 20.80
C SER A 111 -24.42 4.82 20.84
N SER A 112 -25.39 3.91 20.81
CA SER A 112 -25.06 2.45 20.77
C SER A 112 -24.56 2.01 19.40
N TYR A 113 -23.78 2.85 18.72
CA TYR A 113 -23.30 2.60 17.34
C TYR A 113 -21.99 1.83 17.35
N HIS A 114 -22.09 0.51 17.23
CA HIS A 114 -20.93 -0.29 16.90
C HIS A 114 -20.67 -0.20 15.40
N ARG A 115 -19.39 -0.12 15.04
CA ARG A 115 -18.96 -0.11 13.64
C ARG A 115 -18.06 -1.29 13.40
N GLU A 116 -18.32 -2.01 12.35
CA GLU A 116 -17.43 -3.05 11.82
C GLU A 116 -16.87 -2.58 10.49
N GLY A 117 -15.61 -2.86 10.21
CA GLY A 117 -14.99 -2.35 9.01
C GLY A 117 -13.95 -3.27 8.43
N LEU A 118 -13.81 -3.16 7.11
CA LEU A 118 -12.71 -3.70 6.33
C LEU A 118 -12.05 -2.57 5.57
N SER A 119 -10.73 -2.57 5.51
CA SER A 119 -10.00 -1.55 4.78
C SER A 119 -8.75 -2.10 4.11
N VAL A 120 -8.38 -1.45 3.01
CA VAL A 120 -7.16 -1.72 2.26
C VAL A 120 -6.40 -0.42 2.08
N SER A 121 -5.12 -0.45 2.40
CA SER A 121 -4.18 0.65 2.15
C SER A 121 -3.03 0.16 1.28
N LEU A 122 -2.64 0.95 0.29
CA LEU A 122 -1.52 0.68 -0.60
C LEU A 122 -0.59 1.89 -0.61
N GLY A 123 0.72 1.65 -0.61
CA GLY A 123 1.68 2.73 -0.57
C GLY A 123 3.13 2.28 -0.60
N SER A 124 4.00 3.07 -0.04
CA SER A 124 5.42 2.81 -0.02
C SER A 124 6.02 2.98 1.38
N GLN A 125 6.83 2.01 1.78
CA GLN A 125 7.74 2.14 2.91
C GLN A 125 8.96 2.95 2.46
N ILE A 126 8.89 4.27 2.63
CA ILE A 126 9.92 5.22 2.18
C ILE A 126 11.21 5.03 2.99
N LEU A 127 11.05 4.88 4.29
CA LEU A 127 12.11 4.54 5.25
C LEU A 127 11.67 3.30 6.04
N PRO A 128 12.59 2.54 6.66
CA PRO A 128 12.19 1.45 7.55
C PRO A 128 11.18 1.88 8.63
N GLN A 129 11.25 3.15 9.02
CA GLN A 129 10.36 3.74 10.02
C GLN A 129 9.09 4.36 9.43
N LEU A 130 9.08 4.78 8.14
CA LEU A 130 8.02 5.60 7.58
C LEU A 130 7.32 4.93 6.39
N PHE A 131 6.04 4.65 6.55
CA PHE A 131 5.11 4.28 5.47
C PHE A 131 4.21 5.47 5.14
N VAL A 132 3.96 5.68 3.85
CA VAL A 132 2.98 6.63 3.32
C VAL A 132 2.21 5.96 2.19
N GLY A 133 0.90 6.01 2.28
CA GLY A 133 0.01 5.40 1.29
C GLY A 133 -1.37 6.04 1.26
N GLY A 134 -2.24 5.46 0.45
CA GLY A 134 -3.65 5.78 0.39
C GLY A 134 -4.48 4.52 0.56
N GLY A 135 -5.71 4.66 1.00
CA GLY A 135 -6.59 3.53 1.21
C GLY A 135 -8.06 3.85 1.06
N ILE A 136 -8.81 2.77 1.01
CA ILE A 136 -10.27 2.78 1.00
C ILE A 136 -10.77 1.77 2.02
N GLY A 137 -11.88 2.08 2.66
CA GLY A 137 -12.53 1.18 3.60
C GLY A 137 -14.01 1.04 3.34
N PHE A 138 -14.61 0.07 4.05
CA PHE A 138 -16.05 -0.10 4.20
C PHE A 138 -16.33 -0.21 5.68
N GLU A 139 -17.13 0.68 6.23
CA GLU A 139 -17.56 0.66 7.62
C GLU A 139 -19.06 0.51 7.69
N TYR A 140 -19.51 -0.55 8.38
CA TYR A 140 -20.91 -0.81 8.63
C TYR A 140 -21.27 -0.30 10.02
N PHE A 141 -22.29 0.54 10.10
CA PHE A 141 -22.87 1.04 11.34
C PHE A 141 -24.12 0.23 11.69
N GLY A 142 -24.11 -0.47 12.82
CA GLY A 142 -25.23 -1.29 13.25
C GLY A 142 -26.51 -0.49 13.48
N LYS A 143 -26.39 0.79 13.83
CA LYS A 143 -27.43 1.81 13.82
C LYS A 143 -26.82 3.09 13.27
N PRO A 144 -27.38 3.75 12.26
CA PRO A 144 -28.69 3.62 11.60
C PRO A 144 -28.81 2.52 10.54
N ASN A 145 -27.99 1.45 10.56
CA ASN A 145 -27.96 0.39 9.55
C ASN A 145 -27.50 0.92 8.20
N THR A 146 -26.36 1.58 8.18
CA THR A 146 -25.79 2.22 7.00
C THR A 146 -24.35 1.81 6.78
N VAL A 147 -23.91 1.86 5.54
CA VAL A 147 -22.52 1.62 5.14
C VAL A 147 -21.90 2.93 4.71
N THR A 148 -20.69 3.16 5.19
CA THR A 148 -19.86 4.28 4.75
C THR A 148 -18.58 3.80 4.09
N VAL A 149 -18.04 4.65 3.24
CA VAL A 149 -16.83 4.36 2.45
C VAL A 149 -15.79 5.46 2.69
N PRO A 150 -14.91 5.31 3.69
CA PRO A 150 -13.79 6.21 3.86
C PRO A 150 -12.73 6.02 2.76
N ILE A 151 -12.29 7.13 2.18
CA ILE A 151 -11.10 7.24 1.33
C ILE A 151 -10.11 8.12 2.07
N TYR A 152 -8.88 7.62 2.27
CA TYR A 152 -7.94 8.27 3.18
C TYR A 152 -6.48 8.14 2.74
N LEU A 153 -5.64 9.03 3.25
CA LEU A 153 -4.21 8.87 3.34
C LEU A 153 -3.88 8.09 4.61
N ASP A 154 -2.91 7.18 4.52
CA ASP A 154 -2.43 6.32 5.60
C ASP A 154 -0.94 6.60 5.82
N ILE A 155 -0.60 7.13 6.99
CA ILE A 155 0.78 7.41 7.38
C ILE A 155 1.07 6.64 8.65
N ARG A 156 2.16 5.83 8.64
CA ARG A 156 2.58 5.04 9.80
C ARG A 156 4.07 5.22 10.07
N THR A 157 4.41 5.38 11.34
CA THR A 157 5.79 5.49 11.80
C THR A 157 6.12 4.36 12.76
N ASN A 158 7.02 3.49 12.36
CA ASN A 158 7.55 2.40 13.17
C ASN A 158 8.69 2.91 14.03
N PHE A 159 8.68 2.64 15.34
CA PHE A 159 9.74 3.09 16.26
C PHE A 159 10.99 2.21 16.18
N ILE A 160 10.82 0.93 15.88
CA ILE A 160 11.91 -0.05 15.87
C ILE A 160 11.98 -0.70 14.49
N ASN A 161 13.15 -0.75 13.90
CA ASN A 161 13.39 -1.50 12.67
C ASN A 161 13.72 -2.96 13.01
N GLY A 162 12.69 -3.75 13.27
CA GLY A 162 12.81 -5.13 13.70
C GLY A 162 11.55 -5.95 13.44
N PRO A 163 11.55 -7.23 13.86
CA PRO A 163 10.41 -8.14 13.66
C PRO A 163 9.20 -7.74 14.52
N ILE A 164 9.44 -7.18 15.69
CA ILE A 164 8.40 -6.61 16.54
C ILE A 164 8.66 -5.11 16.60
N SER A 165 7.72 -4.34 16.12
CA SER A 165 7.84 -2.90 16.02
C SER A 165 6.57 -2.21 16.49
N PRO A 166 6.60 -1.52 17.63
CA PRO A 166 5.55 -0.57 17.95
C PRO A 166 5.49 0.52 16.88
N PHE A 167 4.29 0.98 16.56
CA PHE A 167 4.11 2.06 15.61
C PHE A 167 3.02 3.03 16.04
N ILE A 168 3.12 4.25 15.58
CA ILE A 168 2.04 5.23 15.57
C ILE A 168 1.61 5.45 14.12
N GLY A 169 0.32 5.61 13.89
CA GLY A 169 -0.21 5.88 12.57
C GLY A 169 -1.39 6.83 12.60
N THR A 170 -1.73 7.33 11.44
CA THR A 170 -2.95 8.11 11.24
C THR A 170 -3.51 7.85 9.86
N LYS A 171 -4.83 7.71 9.79
CA LYS A 171 -5.60 7.74 8.55
C LYS A 171 -6.44 9.00 8.56
N PHE A 172 -6.37 9.79 7.49
CA PHE A 172 -7.18 10.99 7.37
C PHE A 172 -7.67 11.18 5.93
N GLY A 173 -8.89 11.62 5.79
CA GLY A 173 -9.54 11.73 4.48
C GLY A 173 -11.00 12.11 4.58
N TYR A 174 -11.81 11.51 3.75
CA TYR A 174 -13.24 11.76 3.71
C TYR A 174 -14.03 10.46 3.65
N THR A 175 -15.10 10.39 4.42
CA THR A 175 -16.05 9.27 4.43
C THR A 175 -17.27 9.65 3.61
N PHE A 176 -17.65 8.77 2.69
CA PHE A 176 -18.87 8.87 1.89
C PHE A 176 -19.89 7.88 2.42
N GLY A 177 -21.11 8.31 2.59
CA GLY A 177 -22.22 7.49 3.04
C GLY A 177 -23.56 8.18 2.77
N ARG A 178 -24.64 7.45 2.96
CA ARG A 178 -25.99 8.01 2.76
C ARG A 178 -26.41 8.89 3.93
N ASP A 179 -26.17 8.39 5.13
CA ASP A 179 -26.65 9.03 6.38
C ASP A 179 -25.49 9.62 7.19
N ILE A 180 -24.26 9.17 6.92
CA ILE A 180 -23.05 9.61 7.62
C ILE A 180 -21.98 9.86 6.56
N GLN A 181 -21.55 11.11 6.44
CA GLN A 181 -20.48 11.53 5.54
C GLN A 181 -19.69 12.68 6.16
N GLY A 182 -18.42 12.81 5.86
CA GLY A 182 -17.65 13.90 6.39
C GLY A 182 -16.15 13.63 6.47
N PHE A 183 -15.45 14.49 7.17
CA PHE A 183 -14.02 14.36 7.39
C PHE A 183 -13.73 13.14 8.29
N TYR A 184 -12.85 12.26 7.80
CA TYR A 184 -12.41 11.04 8.48
C TYR A 184 -11.02 11.23 9.08
N PHE A 185 -10.88 10.96 10.37
CA PHE A 185 -9.61 11.00 11.08
C PHE A 185 -9.50 9.84 12.05
N ASN A 186 -8.43 9.03 11.91
CA ASN A 186 -8.19 7.87 12.75
C ASN A 186 -6.70 7.78 13.15
N PRO A 187 -6.27 8.50 14.20
CA PRO A 187 -4.99 8.26 14.82
C PRO A 187 -4.98 6.91 15.53
N MET A 188 -3.87 6.19 15.48
CA MET A 188 -3.72 4.85 16.04
C MET A 188 -2.34 4.61 16.62
N LEU A 189 -2.30 3.75 17.63
CA LEU A 189 -1.09 3.18 18.21
C LEU A 189 -1.18 1.66 18.08
N GLY A 190 -0.12 1.01 17.63
CA GLY A 190 -0.15 -0.42 17.40
C GLY A 190 1.21 -1.09 17.51
N CYS A 191 1.19 -2.38 17.23
CA CYS A 191 2.39 -3.20 17.15
C CYS A 191 2.36 -4.06 15.89
N ARG A 192 3.47 -4.07 15.19
CA ARG A 192 3.75 -4.86 14.01
C ARG A 192 4.54 -6.11 14.39
N PHE A 193 4.17 -7.26 13.84
CA PHE A 193 4.81 -8.56 14.03
C PHE A 193 5.24 -9.13 12.68
N GLY A 194 6.50 -9.03 12.35
CA GLY A 194 7.07 -9.54 11.09
C GLY A 194 7.10 -11.05 11.04
N LEU A 195 6.37 -11.66 10.12
CA LEU A 195 6.34 -13.11 9.88
C LEU A 195 7.39 -13.52 8.86
N THR A 196 7.52 -12.75 7.79
CA THR A 196 8.51 -12.97 6.73
C THR A 196 9.09 -11.62 6.31
N ASN A 197 10.01 -11.59 5.34
CA ASN A 197 10.54 -10.34 4.79
C ASN A 197 9.46 -9.50 4.09
N LYS A 198 8.34 -10.11 3.71
CA LYS A 198 7.25 -9.47 2.97
C LYS A 198 5.92 -9.46 3.71
N LEU A 199 5.77 -10.32 4.72
CA LEU A 199 4.50 -10.48 5.43
C LEU A 199 4.67 -10.10 6.89
N ALA A 200 3.74 -9.33 7.41
CA ALA A 200 3.62 -9.07 8.83
C ALA A 200 2.15 -9.05 9.26
N LEU A 201 1.92 -9.31 10.54
CA LEU A 201 0.66 -9.02 11.21
C LEU A 201 0.79 -7.70 11.95
N HIS A 202 -0.32 -7.04 12.16
CA HIS A 202 -0.37 -5.90 13.08
C HIS A 202 -1.69 -5.84 13.83
N ALA A 203 -1.60 -5.26 15.01
CA ALA A 203 -2.76 -4.93 15.83
C ALA A 203 -2.62 -3.47 16.28
N ALA A 204 -3.72 -2.74 16.28
CA ALA A 204 -3.72 -1.34 16.70
C ALA A 204 -5.01 -0.99 17.43
N ILE A 205 -4.90 0.00 18.32
CA ILE A 205 -6.02 0.71 18.92
C ILE A 205 -5.94 2.16 18.47
N GLY A 206 -7.07 2.75 18.15
CA GLY A 206 -7.13 4.12 17.66
C GLY A 206 -8.41 4.83 18.08
N TYR A 207 -8.44 6.10 17.73
CA TYR A 207 -9.62 6.96 17.89
C TYR A 207 -10.18 7.26 16.50
N ALA A 208 -11.39 6.81 16.21
CA ALA A 208 -12.05 7.05 14.93
C ALA A 208 -13.02 8.20 15.04
N LEU A 209 -12.75 9.29 14.34
CA LEU A 209 -13.57 10.49 14.27
C LEU A 209 -14.12 10.63 12.85
N ILE A 210 -15.42 10.84 12.74
CA ILE A 210 -16.07 11.33 11.53
C ILE A 210 -16.75 12.65 11.91
N TYR A 211 -16.33 13.72 11.26
CA TYR A 211 -16.92 15.04 11.44
C TYR A 211 -17.93 15.26 10.32
N ASP A 212 -19.22 15.15 10.66
CA ASP A 212 -20.29 15.25 9.68
C ASP A 212 -20.39 16.67 9.12
N VAL A 213 -20.47 16.76 7.79
CA VAL A 213 -20.76 18.00 7.07
C VAL A 213 -22.18 17.86 6.52
N TYR A 214 -23.13 18.54 7.15
CA TYR A 214 -24.50 18.62 6.61
C TYR A 214 -24.57 19.74 5.60
N ILE A 215 -25.05 19.42 4.40
CA ILE A 215 -25.47 20.40 3.42
C ILE A 215 -26.99 20.49 3.55
N SER A 216 -27.50 21.50 4.27
CA SER A 216 -28.93 21.74 4.35
C SER A 216 -29.38 22.62 3.19
N GLU A 217 -30.30 22.11 2.39
CA GLU A 217 -31.03 22.93 1.42
C GLU A 217 -32.21 23.61 2.15
N THR A 218 -32.07 24.90 2.44
CA THR A 218 -33.17 25.66 3.02
C THR A 218 -33.95 26.34 1.91
N TYR A 219 -35.20 25.88 1.68
CA TYR A 219 -36.14 26.56 0.80
C TYR A 219 -36.76 27.73 1.58
N ASN A 220 -36.37 28.95 1.31
CA ASN A 220 -37.05 30.12 1.79
C ASN A 220 -38.18 30.50 0.80
N TYR A 221 -39.40 30.28 1.19
CA TYR A 221 -40.59 30.84 0.52
C TYR A 221 -40.72 32.34 0.87
N GLY A 222 -39.86 33.18 0.33
CA GLY A 222 -39.92 34.64 0.42
C GLY A 222 -39.93 35.20 -1.01
N GLN A 223 -40.54 36.35 -1.22
CA GLN A 223 -40.90 37.02 -2.50
C GLN A 223 -39.85 37.08 -3.66
N SER A 224 -38.76 36.38 -3.58
CA SER A 224 -37.79 36.14 -4.67
C SER A 224 -37.43 34.67 -4.69
N ASN A 225 -37.54 34.04 -5.89
CA ASN A 225 -37.12 32.65 -6.14
C ASN A 225 -35.59 32.54 -6.11
N GLU A 226 -34.92 32.84 -5.02
CA GLU A 226 -33.51 32.65 -4.83
C GLU A 226 -33.25 31.39 -4.01
N TYR A 227 -32.46 30.48 -4.58
CA TYR A 227 -31.98 29.27 -3.93
C TYR A 227 -30.72 29.62 -3.13
N TYR A 228 -30.79 29.48 -1.81
CA TYR A 228 -29.64 29.60 -0.94
C TYR A 228 -29.20 28.21 -0.49
N TYR A 229 -27.93 27.86 -0.75
CA TYR A 229 -27.29 26.72 -0.15
C TYR A 229 -26.62 27.17 1.14
N ASN A 230 -27.15 26.78 2.27
CA ASN A 230 -26.46 26.92 3.55
C ASN A 230 -25.64 25.66 3.79
N VAL A 231 -24.34 25.81 3.87
CA VAL A 231 -23.44 24.76 4.36
C VAL A 231 -23.31 24.97 5.86
N ASP A 232 -24.07 24.24 6.62
CA ASP A 232 -23.95 24.22 8.07
C ASP A 232 -22.89 23.19 8.48
N PHE A 233 -21.84 23.67 9.15
CA PHE A 233 -20.79 22.82 9.75
C PHE A 233 -21.18 22.38 11.17
N ASP A 234 -22.45 22.39 11.52
CA ASP A 234 -22.98 22.10 12.85
C ASP A 234 -23.20 20.60 13.09
N GLY A 235 -22.46 19.76 12.37
CA GLY A 235 -22.51 18.31 12.52
C GLY A 235 -21.90 17.87 13.85
N THR A 236 -22.63 17.07 14.60
CA THR A 236 -22.11 16.39 15.79
C THR A 236 -21.06 15.36 15.38
N PRO A 237 -19.81 15.47 15.86
CA PRO A 237 -18.79 14.51 15.49
C PRO A 237 -19.11 13.11 16.04
N THR A 238 -19.10 12.12 15.17
CA THR A 238 -19.24 10.72 15.58
C THR A 238 -17.86 10.17 15.96
N SER A 239 -17.68 9.82 17.23
CA SER A 239 -16.41 9.36 17.76
C SER A 239 -16.47 7.94 18.32
N ALA A 240 -15.38 7.19 18.18
CA ALA A 240 -15.30 5.82 18.65
C ALA A 240 -13.88 5.41 19.00
N ILE A 241 -13.72 4.47 19.93
CA ILE A 241 -12.48 3.69 20.06
C ILE A 241 -12.51 2.58 19.01
N LYS A 242 -11.47 2.47 18.22
CA LYS A 242 -11.34 1.53 17.11
C LYS A 242 -10.20 0.55 17.36
N ILE A 243 -10.49 -0.74 17.31
CA ILE A 243 -9.50 -1.80 17.36
C ILE A 243 -9.34 -2.34 15.93
N GLN A 244 -8.11 -2.51 15.50
CA GLN A 244 -7.77 -2.92 14.13
C GLN A 244 -6.78 -4.08 14.16
N PHE A 245 -7.02 -5.08 13.31
CA PHE A 245 -6.11 -6.20 13.08
C PHE A 245 -5.94 -6.39 11.59
N GLY A 246 -4.73 -6.67 11.16
CA GLY A 246 -4.50 -6.82 9.74
C GLY A 246 -3.19 -7.48 9.36
N PHE A 247 -3.06 -7.62 8.04
CA PHE A 247 -1.90 -8.15 7.35
C PHE A 247 -1.20 -7.02 6.60
N GLU A 248 0.14 -7.06 6.64
CA GLU A 248 1.03 -6.27 5.81
C GLU A 248 1.70 -7.20 4.79
N PHE A 249 1.77 -6.81 3.51
CA PHE A 249 2.40 -7.56 2.43
C PHE A 249 3.21 -6.66 1.49
#